data_0d98758957dff9fb22410bbd9836032d
#
_entry.id   0d98758957dff9fb22410bbd9836032d
#
_cell.length_a   1.000
_cell.length_b   1.000
_cell.length_c   1.000
_cell.angle_alpha   90.00
_cell.angle_beta   90.00
_cell.angle_gamma   90.00
#
_symmetry.space_group_name_H-M   'P 1'
#
loop_
_entity.id
_entity.type
_entity.pdbx_description
1 polymer ?
#
loop_
_entity_poly.entity_id
_entity_poly.type
_entity_poly.pdbx_seq_one_letter_code
_entity_poly.pdbx_strand_id
1 'polypeptide(L)'
;MPSEDGKLPAPAQTWNAERYARHAGYVAEHGAPVVDLLAPMAGERILDLGCGDGRLTVRLLESGADVFGIDASPGQVHAARARGINAKTVDATALNINAEFDAVFSNAVLHWVSDIDTVIGGVFRALRPGGRF
;
A
#
# COMPACT_ATOMS: atom_id res chain seq x y z
N MET A 1 30.95 -3.96 2.01
CA MET A 1 31.86 -5.10 2.07
C MET A 1 31.05 -6.32 2.45
N PRO A 2 31.06 -7.35 1.63
CA PRO A 2 30.47 -8.58 2.08
C PRO A 2 31.21 -8.98 3.37
N SER A 3 30.46 -9.47 4.33
CA SER A 3 31.07 -10.06 5.50
C SER A 3 32.10 -11.08 5.04
N GLU A 4 33.18 -11.23 5.78
CA GLU A 4 34.29 -12.12 5.43
C GLU A 4 33.87 -13.55 5.13
N ASP A 5 32.69 -13.94 5.58
CA ASP A 5 32.08 -15.23 5.31
C ASP A 5 31.21 -15.23 4.04
N GLY A 6 31.23 -14.18 3.26
CA GLY A 6 30.44 -14.06 2.05
C GLY A 6 28.94 -13.96 2.29
N LYS A 7 28.53 -13.84 3.53
CA LYS A 7 27.15 -13.57 3.85
C LYS A 7 26.84 -12.12 3.54
N LEU A 8 26.16 -11.94 2.46
CA LEU A 8 25.36 -10.74 2.32
C LEU A 8 24.47 -10.65 3.55
N PRO A 9 24.41 -9.50 4.19
CA PRO A 9 23.39 -9.28 5.20
C PRO A 9 22.08 -9.72 4.62
N ALA A 10 21.29 -10.38 5.44
CA ALA A 10 19.94 -10.75 5.06
C ALA A 10 19.37 -9.63 4.21
N PRO A 11 18.97 -9.94 2.98
CA PRO A 11 18.54 -8.89 2.09
C PRO A 11 17.49 -8.16 2.82
N ALA A 12 17.86 -7.09 3.09
CA ALA A 12 17.07 -5.98 3.05
C ALA A 12 15.60 -6.23 2.82
N GLN A 13 15.06 -6.90 3.73
CA GLN A 13 13.65 -6.76 4.03
C GLN A 13 13.41 -5.44 4.77
N THR A 14 14.47 -4.73 5.08
CA THR A 14 14.43 -3.40 5.64
C THR A 14 14.32 -2.40 4.52
N TRP A 15 13.13 -1.91 4.34
CA TRP A 15 12.88 -0.77 3.51
C TRP A 15 13.69 0.43 3.98
N ASN A 16 14.53 0.93 3.10
CA ASN A 16 15.15 2.22 3.30
C ASN A 16 14.20 3.29 2.76
N ALA A 17 13.52 3.98 3.67
CA ALA A 17 12.55 5.01 3.30
C ALA A 17 13.18 6.14 2.49
N GLU A 18 14.43 6.52 2.79
CA GLU A 18 15.13 7.55 2.04
C GLU A 18 15.44 7.11 0.61
N ARG A 19 15.85 5.87 0.45
CA ARG A 19 16.13 5.31 -0.87
C ARG A 19 14.85 5.19 -1.70
N TYR A 20 13.77 4.78 -1.07
CA TYR A 20 12.46 4.73 -1.71
C TYR A 20 11.98 6.12 -2.12
N ALA A 21 12.16 7.14 -1.27
CA ALA A 21 11.73 8.50 -1.56
C ALA A 21 12.36 9.06 -2.85
N ARG A 22 13.59 8.66 -3.17
CA ARG A 22 14.25 9.06 -4.41
C ARG A 22 13.56 8.53 -5.67
N HIS A 23 12.84 7.44 -5.56
CA HIS A 23 12.15 6.79 -6.68
C HIS A 23 10.62 6.91 -6.58
N ALA A 24 10.10 7.48 -5.50
CA ALA A 24 8.67 7.51 -5.23
C ALA A 24 7.88 8.29 -6.30
N GLY A 25 8.45 9.36 -6.85
CA GLY A 25 7.82 10.12 -7.93
C GLY A 25 7.62 9.27 -9.19
N TYR A 26 8.60 8.46 -9.54
CA TYR A 26 8.53 7.54 -10.66
C TYR A 26 7.46 6.46 -10.44
N VAL A 27 7.43 5.84 -9.26
CA VAL A 27 6.43 4.82 -8.91
C VAL A 27 5.02 5.42 -8.94
N ALA A 28 4.83 6.60 -8.37
CA ALA A 28 3.53 7.26 -8.36
C ALA A 28 3.05 7.63 -9.76
N GLU A 29 3.94 8.12 -10.62
CA GLU A 29 3.62 8.43 -12.01
C GLU A 29 3.19 7.19 -12.79
N HIS A 30 3.89 6.08 -12.63
CA HIS A 30 3.54 4.82 -13.28
C HIS A 30 2.30 4.16 -12.67
N GLY A 31 1.98 4.46 -11.42
CA GLY A 31 0.79 3.96 -10.75
C GLY A 31 -0.50 4.69 -11.12
N ALA A 32 -0.43 5.89 -11.67
CA ALA A 32 -1.62 6.66 -12.00
C ALA A 32 -2.60 5.92 -12.94
N PRO A 33 -2.15 5.22 -14.00
CA PRO A 33 -3.06 4.42 -14.83
C PRO A 33 -3.77 3.30 -14.06
N VAL A 34 -3.14 2.76 -13.02
CA VAL A 34 -3.74 1.72 -12.18
C VAL A 34 -4.90 2.30 -11.36
N VAL A 35 -4.78 3.55 -10.91
CA VAL A 35 -5.90 4.26 -10.27
C VAL A 35 -7.07 4.37 -11.23
N ASP A 36 -6.81 4.72 -12.47
CA ASP A 36 -7.85 4.83 -13.49
C ASP A 36 -8.57 3.50 -13.74
N LEU A 37 -7.82 2.39 -13.73
CA LEU A 37 -8.38 1.04 -13.85
C LEU A 37 -9.30 0.68 -12.68
N LEU A 38 -8.95 1.12 -11.48
CA LEU A 38 -9.81 0.91 -10.31
C LEU A 38 -11.12 1.68 -10.45
N ALA A 39 -11.11 2.79 -11.16
CA ALA A 39 -12.24 3.69 -11.35
C ALA A 39 -12.89 4.11 -10.02
N PRO A 40 -12.13 4.72 -9.09
CA PRO A 40 -12.68 5.12 -7.80
C PRO A 40 -13.78 6.14 -7.95
N MET A 41 -14.81 6.04 -7.11
CA MET A 41 -15.96 6.94 -7.14
C MET A 41 -16.13 7.66 -5.80
N ALA A 42 -16.72 8.84 -5.86
CA ALA A 42 -17.02 9.62 -4.67
C ALA A 42 -17.89 8.82 -3.70
N GLY A 43 -17.54 8.88 -2.41
CA GLY A 43 -18.26 8.19 -1.35
C GLY A 43 -17.87 6.73 -1.14
N GLU A 44 -17.07 6.15 -2.03
CA GLU A 44 -16.57 4.79 -1.82
C GLU A 44 -15.54 4.75 -0.69
N ARG A 45 -15.53 3.65 0.06
CA ARG A 45 -14.45 3.36 0.99
C ARG A 45 -13.40 2.50 0.31
N ILE A 46 -12.18 2.99 0.25
CA ILE A 46 -11.07 2.32 -0.44
C ILE A 46 -9.93 2.09 0.55
N LEU A 47 -9.45 0.84 0.60
CA LEU A 47 -8.22 0.50 1.30
C LEU A 47 -7.06 0.61 0.30
N ASP A 48 -6.06 1.42 0.65
CA ASP A 48 -4.80 1.47 -0.08
C ASP A 48 -3.79 0.57 0.62
N LEU A 49 -3.62 -0.63 0.08
CA LEU A 49 -2.78 -1.68 0.61
C LEU A 49 -1.33 -1.45 0.18
N GLY A 50 -0.48 -1.06 1.14
CA GLY A 50 0.89 -0.64 0.86
C GLY A 50 0.94 0.79 0.32
N CYS A 51 0.35 1.72 1.05
CA CYS A 51 0.17 3.10 0.58
C CYS A 51 1.49 3.89 0.42
N GLY A 52 2.58 3.40 0.99
CA GLY A 52 3.85 4.09 0.95
C GLY A 52 3.74 5.48 1.59
N ASP A 53 4.42 6.45 1.00
CA ASP A 53 4.41 7.84 1.46
C ASP A 53 3.13 8.62 1.07
N GLY A 54 2.19 7.96 0.38
CA GLY A 54 0.89 8.52 0.06
C GLY A 54 0.81 9.31 -1.24
N ARG A 55 1.87 9.40 -2.03
CA ARG A 55 1.84 10.17 -3.29
C ARG A 55 0.77 9.69 -4.24
N LEU A 56 0.60 8.39 -4.37
CA LEU A 56 -0.43 7.80 -5.21
C LEU A 56 -1.80 7.80 -4.52
N THR A 57 -1.82 7.67 -3.20
CA THR A 57 -3.05 7.72 -2.40
C THR A 57 -3.81 9.02 -2.60
N VAL A 58 -3.10 10.13 -2.78
CA VAL A 58 -3.69 11.45 -3.05
C VAL A 58 -4.59 11.39 -4.29
N ARG A 59 -4.22 10.63 -5.31
CA ARG A 59 -5.04 10.47 -6.51
C ARG A 59 -6.34 9.74 -6.23
N LEU A 60 -6.32 8.76 -5.33
CA LEU A 60 -7.55 8.11 -4.87
C LEU A 60 -8.45 9.10 -4.15
N LEU A 61 -7.87 9.95 -3.30
CA LEU A 61 -8.62 10.99 -2.58
C LEU A 61 -9.24 12.02 -3.52
N GLU A 62 -8.57 12.37 -4.60
CA GLU A 62 -9.08 13.32 -5.60
C GLU A 62 -10.40 12.85 -6.22
N SER A 63 -10.68 11.56 -6.23
CA SER A 63 -11.96 11.02 -6.71
C SER A 63 -13.13 11.29 -5.77
N GLY A 64 -12.88 11.76 -4.56
CA GLY A 64 -13.89 11.92 -3.52
C GLY A 64 -14.12 10.66 -2.69
N ALA A 65 -13.32 9.63 -2.87
CA ALA A 65 -13.38 8.43 -2.05
C ALA A 65 -12.84 8.68 -0.65
N ASP A 66 -13.33 7.89 0.30
CA ASP A 66 -12.79 7.82 1.66
C ASP A 66 -11.70 6.74 1.67
N VAL A 67 -10.45 7.16 1.79
CA VAL A 67 -9.30 6.26 1.64
C VAL A 67 -8.61 6.05 2.97
N PHE A 68 -8.38 4.79 3.29
CA PHE A 68 -7.57 4.37 4.42
C PHE A 68 -6.32 3.64 3.91
N GLY A 69 -5.16 4.15 4.28
CA GLY A 69 -3.88 3.57 3.85
C GLY A 69 -3.27 2.69 4.92
N ILE A 70 -2.66 1.59 4.51
CA ILE A 70 -1.81 0.79 5.38
C ILE A 70 -0.46 0.54 4.71
N ASP A 71 0.58 0.48 5.53
CA ASP A 71 1.93 0.13 5.10
C ASP A 71 2.68 -0.50 6.25
N ALA A 72 3.58 -1.43 5.96
CA ALA A 72 4.39 -2.08 6.98
C ALA A 72 5.50 -1.18 7.52
N SER A 73 5.87 -0.13 6.80
CA SER A 73 6.94 0.80 7.18
C SER A 73 6.41 1.97 7.98
N PRO A 74 6.82 2.11 9.25
CA PRO A 74 6.43 3.28 10.06
C PRO A 74 6.85 4.62 9.44
N GLY A 75 8.00 4.66 8.79
CA GLY A 75 8.50 5.86 8.11
C GLY A 75 7.60 6.27 6.95
N GLN A 76 7.13 5.32 6.17
CA GLN A 76 6.19 5.57 5.07
C GLN A 76 4.85 6.05 5.60
N VAL A 77 4.33 5.42 6.64
CA VAL A 77 3.07 5.84 7.27
C VAL A 77 3.19 7.26 7.83
N HIS A 78 4.32 7.58 8.45
CA HIS A 78 4.58 8.94 8.94
C HIS A 78 4.51 9.96 7.78
N ALA A 79 5.17 9.66 6.68
CA ALA A 79 5.16 10.52 5.49
C ALA A 79 3.76 10.66 4.89
N ALA A 80 3.00 9.57 4.82
CA ALA A 80 1.61 9.58 4.34
C ALA A 80 0.73 10.47 5.22
N ARG A 81 0.84 10.33 6.54
CA ARG A 81 0.11 11.18 7.48
C ARG A 81 0.45 12.65 7.35
N ALA A 82 1.72 12.97 7.06
CA ALA A 82 2.15 14.34 6.81
C ALA A 82 1.49 14.94 5.56
N ARG A 83 1.04 14.12 4.63
CA ARG A 83 0.24 14.52 3.46
C ARG A 83 -1.26 14.62 3.74
N GLY A 84 -1.69 14.39 4.98
CA GLY A 84 -3.09 14.41 5.35
C GLY A 84 -3.84 13.10 5.11
N ILE A 85 -3.14 12.02 4.84
CA ILE A 85 -3.74 10.71 4.60
C ILE A 85 -4.00 10.00 5.92
N ASN A 86 -5.18 9.41 6.05
CA ASN A 86 -5.48 8.51 7.14
C ASN A 86 -4.76 7.19 6.89
N ALA A 87 -3.68 6.94 7.60
CA ALA A 87 -2.83 5.77 7.40
C ALA A 87 -2.40 5.15 8.72
N LYS A 88 -2.13 3.85 8.67
CA LYS A 88 -1.71 3.08 9.84
C LYS A 88 -0.63 2.07 9.46
N THR A 89 0.29 1.83 10.38
CA THR A 89 1.31 0.79 10.21
C THR A 89 0.66 -0.57 10.44
N VAL A 90 0.51 -1.34 9.37
CA VAL A 90 -0.07 -2.69 9.39
C VAL A 90 0.66 -3.53 8.36
N ASP A 91 1.04 -4.74 8.74
CA ASP A 91 1.54 -5.73 7.80
C ASP A 91 0.37 -6.27 6.98
N ALA A 92 0.56 -6.37 5.67
CA ALA A 92 -0.49 -6.87 4.77
C ALA A 92 -0.94 -8.31 5.09
N THR A 93 -0.07 -9.10 5.69
CA THR A 93 -0.40 -10.47 6.13
C THR A 93 -1.23 -10.50 7.43
N ALA A 94 -1.28 -9.39 8.13
CA ALA A 94 -2.02 -9.24 9.38
C ALA A 94 -3.31 -8.42 9.22
N LEU A 95 -3.81 -8.32 8.02
CA LEU A 95 -5.04 -7.59 7.73
C LEU A 95 -6.25 -8.30 8.35
N ASN A 96 -6.91 -7.62 9.28
CA ASN A 96 -8.04 -8.16 10.04
C ASN A 96 -9.23 -7.19 9.99
N ILE A 97 -9.82 -7.08 8.82
CA ILE A 97 -10.95 -6.20 8.54
C ILE A 97 -12.04 -7.03 7.85
N ASN A 98 -13.29 -6.80 8.17
CA ASN A 98 -14.41 -7.53 7.59
C ASN A 98 -15.40 -6.60 6.91
N ALA A 99 -15.57 -6.77 5.61
CA ALA A 99 -16.60 -6.14 4.81
C ALA A 99 -16.74 -4.62 5.04
N GLU A 100 -15.60 -3.90 5.03
CA GLU A 100 -15.59 -2.45 5.23
C GLU A 100 -15.35 -1.66 3.95
N PHE A 101 -14.72 -2.26 2.96
CA PHE A 101 -14.26 -1.54 1.78
C PHE A 101 -15.01 -1.93 0.52
N ASP A 102 -15.32 -0.93 -0.29
CA ASP A 102 -15.89 -1.11 -1.62
C ASP A 102 -14.83 -1.55 -2.62
N ALA A 103 -13.59 -1.13 -2.40
CA ALA A 103 -12.45 -1.49 -3.22
C ALA A 103 -11.18 -1.57 -2.39
N VAL A 104 -10.24 -2.37 -2.86
CA VAL A 104 -8.86 -2.38 -2.38
C VAL A 104 -7.97 -2.01 -3.54
N PHE A 105 -7.07 -1.08 -3.31
CA PHE A 105 -6.05 -0.66 -4.26
C PHE A 105 -4.68 -1.09 -3.76
N SER A 106 -3.86 -1.63 -4.64
CA SER A 106 -2.48 -1.92 -4.31
C SER A 106 -1.61 -1.74 -5.55
N ASN A 107 -0.53 -1.00 -5.42
CA ASN A 107 0.39 -0.76 -6.51
C ASN A 107 1.82 -1.00 -6.07
N ALA A 108 2.54 -1.84 -6.80
CA ALA A 108 3.94 -2.15 -6.59
C ALA A 108 4.24 -2.71 -5.17
N VAL A 109 3.34 -3.51 -4.62
CA VAL A 109 3.43 -4.05 -3.26
C VAL A 109 3.48 -5.57 -3.25
N LEU A 110 2.61 -6.24 -3.99
CA LEU A 110 2.40 -7.68 -3.86
C LEU A 110 3.64 -8.50 -4.20
N HIS A 111 4.52 -8.00 -5.04
CA HIS A 111 5.78 -8.67 -5.38
C HIS A 111 6.80 -8.68 -4.23
N TRP A 112 6.58 -7.88 -3.19
CA TRP A 112 7.39 -7.90 -1.97
C TRP A 112 6.88 -8.90 -0.92
N VAL A 113 5.68 -9.45 -1.14
CA VAL A 113 5.02 -10.30 -0.16
C VAL A 113 5.32 -11.75 -0.46
N SER A 114 5.88 -12.46 0.51
CA SER A 114 6.16 -13.89 0.37
C SER A 114 4.92 -14.77 0.59
N ASP A 115 4.01 -14.35 1.47
CA ASP A 115 2.77 -15.07 1.78
C ASP A 115 1.58 -14.38 1.12
N ILE A 116 1.52 -14.50 -0.19
CA ILE A 116 0.48 -13.86 -1.00
C ILE A 116 -0.92 -14.42 -0.71
N ASP A 117 -1.02 -15.70 -0.39
CA ASP A 117 -2.31 -16.33 -0.11
C ASP A 117 -2.97 -15.72 1.13
N THR A 118 -2.19 -15.46 2.17
CA THR A 118 -2.68 -14.78 3.37
C THR A 118 -3.15 -13.37 3.06
N VAL A 119 -2.41 -12.64 2.22
CA VAL A 119 -2.79 -11.27 1.81
C VAL A 119 -4.09 -11.31 1.01
N ILE A 120 -4.20 -12.17 0.03
CA ILE A 120 -5.41 -12.28 -0.81
C ILE A 120 -6.63 -12.65 0.05
N GLY A 121 -6.46 -13.58 0.97
CA GLY A 121 -7.53 -13.95 1.92
C GLY A 121 -7.96 -12.77 2.78
N GLY A 122 -7.01 -11.96 3.27
CA GLY A 122 -7.31 -10.75 4.03
C GLY A 122 -8.04 -9.70 3.21
N VAL A 123 -7.63 -9.49 1.97
CA VAL A 123 -8.30 -8.57 1.04
C VAL A 123 -9.74 -9.02 0.78
N PHE A 124 -9.93 -10.31 0.51
CA PHE A 124 -11.26 -10.85 0.27
C PHE A 124 -12.20 -10.58 1.46
N ARG A 125 -11.73 -10.80 2.68
CA ARG A 125 -12.53 -10.54 3.89
C ARG A 125 -12.78 -9.03 4.10
N ALA A 126 -11.83 -8.18 3.75
CA ALA A 126 -11.95 -6.74 3.91
C ALA A 126 -12.96 -6.12 2.95
N LEU A 127 -13.18 -6.73 1.81
CA LEU A 127 -14.10 -6.26 0.79
C LEU A 127 -15.55 -6.57 1.17
N ARG A 128 -16.42 -5.61 0.91
CA ARG A 128 -17.86 -5.84 0.90
C ARG A 128 -18.25 -6.76 -0.26
N PRO A 129 -19.37 -7.49 -0.17
CA PRO A 129 -19.88 -8.22 -1.32
C PRO A 129 -19.99 -7.32 -2.55
N GLY A 130 -19.46 -7.79 -3.69
CA GLY A 130 -19.41 -6.98 -4.90
C GLY A 130 -18.23 -6.00 -4.98
N GLY A 131 -17.39 -5.96 -3.95
CA GLY A 131 -16.18 -5.15 -3.95
C GLY A 131 -15.14 -5.64 -4.95
N ARG A 132 -14.22 -4.75 -5.30
CA ARG A 132 -13.19 -5.01 -6.30
C ARG A 132 -11.77 -4.78 -5.76
N PHE A 133 -10.84 -5.49 -6.37
CA PHE A 133 -9.42 -5.40 -6.04
C PHE A 133 -8.62 -5.28 -7.31
#